data_1cd87c94c4e4e1d058f9bd8b58c2652f
#
_entry.id   1cd87c94c4e4e1d058f9bd8b58c2652f
#
_cell.length_a   1.000
_cell.length_b   1.000
_cell.length_c   1.000
_cell.angle_alpha   90.00
_cell.angle_beta   90.00
_cell.angle_gamma   90.00
#
_symmetry.space_group_name_H-M   'P 1'
#
loop_
_entity.id
_entity.type
_entity.pdbx_description
1 polymer ?
#
loop_
_entity_poly.entity_id
_entity_poly.type
_entity_poly.pdbx_seq_one_letter_code
_entity_poly.pdbx_strand_id
1 'polypeptide(L)'
;QEIIFAGSMLIVLFLISRLLKVLDPAARNVLLGTAIIIFIYRAMPTPGAGQTWWMIDELGFDQQFLSVLSLISSALALFGMFIFRRFMAEKSIAYIVVFLTLISTLLTFPIIGMYYGLHEWTAAVTGGIVDAHFIALVDTAIESPLGQVAMIPMLAWIANSAPAKLKATFFAVMASFTNLALSASTLGTKYVNQFYTVTREVTDRDTAAVTVPADYSELGWLMITVAALTFALPLIAILLVKMTRLRSA
;
A
#
# COMPACT_ATOMS: atom_id res chain seq x y z
N GLN A 1 7.15 -19.50 0.05
CA GLN A 1 7.30 -18.06 -0.17
C GLN A 1 8.32 -17.46 0.82
N GLU A 2 8.25 -17.77 2.13
CA GLU A 2 9.09 -17.22 3.19
C GLU A 2 10.60 -17.49 2.96
N ILE A 3 10.96 -18.72 2.58
CA ILE A 3 12.35 -19.10 2.32
C ILE A 3 12.92 -18.31 1.12
N ILE A 4 12.11 -18.15 0.07
CA ILE A 4 12.53 -17.38 -1.12
C ILE A 4 12.67 -15.90 -0.75
N PHE A 5 11.73 -15.35 0.00
CA PHE A 5 11.79 -13.98 0.50
C PHE A 5 13.03 -13.76 1.38
N ALA A 6 13.26 -14.63 2.36
CA ALA A 6 14.41 -14.53 3.26
C ALA A 6 15.74 -14.63 2.49
N GLY A 7 15.86 -15.58 1.56
CA GLY A 7 17.04 -15.73 0.72
C GLY A 7 17.29 -14.50 -0.16
N SER A 8 16.26 -13.98 -0.81
CA SER A 8 16.35 -12.76 -1.62
C SER A 8 16.72 -11.55 -0.78
N MET A 9 16.12 -11.40 0.41
CA MET A 9 16.43 -10.33 1.35
C MET A 9 17.91 -10.38 1.78
N LEU A 10 18.43 -11.55 2.14
CA LEU A 10 19.84 -11.71 2.52
C LEU A 10 20.77 -11.30 1.38
N ILE A 11 20.49 -11.71 0.15
CA ILE A 11 21.29 -11.35 -1.03
C ILE A 11 21.27 -9.83 -1.23
N VAL A 12 20.09 -9.21 -1.20
CA VAL A 12 19.97 -7.76 -1.43
C VAL A 12 20.62 -6.97 -0.29
N LEU A 13 20.46 -7.36 0.97
CA LEU A 13 21.14 -6.74 2.10
C LEU A 13 22.67 -6.87 1.99
N PHE A 14 23.17 -8.03 1.55
CA PHE A 14 24.60 -8.20 1.27
C PHE A 14 25.07 -7.23 0.19
N LEU A 15 24.35 -7.09 -0.93
CA LEU A 15 24.68 -6.15 -1.99
C LEU A 15 24.63 -4.69 -1.51
N ILE A 16 23.61 -4.31 -0.73
CA ILE A 16 23.53 -2.99 -0.10
C ILE A 16 24.74 -2.75 0.80
N SER A 17 25.14 -3.74 1.61
CA SER A 17 26.31 -3.61 2.50
C SER A 17 27.60 -3.33 1.74
N ARG A 18 27.72 -3.89 0.53
CA ARG A 18 28.85 -3.61 -0.38
C ARG A 18 28.81 -2.20 -0.96
N LEU A 19 27.62 -1.74 -1.37
CA LEU A 19 27.44 -0.39 -1.88
C LEU A 19 27.69 0.68 -0.81
N LEU A 20 27.26 0.43 0.42
CA LEU A 20 27.47 1.36 1.55
C LEU A 20 28.94 1.61 1.86
N LYS A 21 29.86 0.68 1.53
CA LYS A 21 31.30 0.86 1.74
C LYS A 21 31.93 1.91 0.80
N VAL A 22 31.28 2.23 -0.29
CA VAL A 22 31.75 3.23 -1.26
C VAL A 22 31.27 4.65 -0.93
N LEU A 23 30.25 4.76 -0.04
CA LEU A 23 29.65 6.03 0.34
C LEU A 23 30.38 6.61 1.56
N ASP A 24 30.43 7.95 1.61
CA ASP A 24 30.84 8.65 2.83
C ASP A 24 29.82 8.43 3.96
N PRO A 25 30.23 8.61 5.25
CA PRO A 25 29.36 8.32 6.39
C PRO A 25 28.03 9.11 6.39
N ALA A 26 28.03 10.36 5.91
CA ALA A 26 26.83 11.18 5.89
C ALA A 26 25.84 10.67 4.85
N ALA A 27 26.29 10.43 3.60
CA ALA A 27 25.48 9.87 2.53
C ALA A 27 24.96 8.48 2.90
N ARG A 28 25.77 7.64 3.55
CA ARG A 28 25.35 6.32 4.04
C ARG A 28 24.19 6.39 5.03
N ASN A 29 24.27 7.33 6.00
CA ASN A 29 23.21 7.48 7.01
C ASN A 29 21.91 7.98 6.41
N VAL A 30 21.95 8.91 5.46
CA VAL A 30 20.78 9.37 4.70
C VAL A 30 20.19 8.23 3.86
N LEU A 31 21.04 7.47 3.18
CA LEU A 31 20.58 6.33 2.37
C LEU A 31 19.85 5.30 3.24
N LEU A 32 20.45 4.88 4.36
CA LEU A 32 19.87 3.88 5.25
C LEU A 32 18.55 4.37 5.86
N GLY A 33 18.52 5.60 6.38
CA GLY A 33 17.30 6.15 6.98
C GLY A 33 16.16 6.24 5.99
N THR A 34 16.43 6.75 4.78
CA THR A 34 15.41 6.83 3.73
C THR A 34 14.98 5.45 3.24
N ALA A 35 15.91 4.51 3.07
CA ALA A 35 15.60 3.14 2.65
C ALA A 35 14.68 2.43 3.65
N ILE A 36 14.92 2.58 4.97
CA ILE A 36 14.08 2.01 6.02
C ILE A 36 12.65 2.58 5.94
N ILE A 37 12.51 3.90 5.82
CA ILE A 37 11.20 4.55 5.73
C ILE A 37 10.43 4.04 4.51
N ILE A 38 11.06 4.02 3.34
CA ILE A 38 10.45 3.55 2.10
C ILE A 38 10.08 2.07 2.19
N PHE A 39 10.98 1.24 2.73
CA PHE A 39 10.73 -0.19 2.86
C PHE A 39 9.50 -0.44 3.73
N ILE A 40 9.44 0.14 4.93
CA ILE A 40 8.32 -0.04 5.85
C ILE A 40 7.02 0.49 5.23
N TYR A 41 7.05 1.69 4.62
CA TYR A 41 5.87 2.24 3.97
C TYR A 41 5.31 1.31 2.85
N ARG A 42 6.19 0.69 2.05
CA ARG A 42 5.79 -0.21 0.96
C ARG A 42 5.47 -1.64 1.42
N ALA A 43 5.93 -2.02 2.61
CA ALA A 43 5.72 -3.36 3.17
C ALA A 43 4.39 -3.52 3.92
N MET A 44 3.54 -2.47 3.92
CA MET A 44 2.26 -2.54 4.64
C MET A 44 1.34 -3.59 4.03
N PRO A 45 0.67 -4.42 4.88
CA PRO A 45 -0.28 -5.39 4.40
C PRO A 45 -1.54 -4.71 3.82
N THR A 46 -2.28 -5.46 3.03
CA THR A 46 -3.61 -5.08 2.53
C THR A 46 -4.66 -6.06 3.07
N PRO A 47 -5.96 -5.72 3.00
CA PRO A 47 -7.00 -6.68 3.38
C PRO A 47 -7.06 -7.92 2.49
N GLY A 48 -6.42 -7.87 1.30
CA GLY A 48 -6.39 -9.00 0.37
C GLY A 48 -7.68 -9.19 -0.42
N ALA A 49 -7.83 -10.39 -0.99
CA ALA A 49 -8.94 -10.73 -1.87
C ALA A 49 -10.31 -10.73 -1.17
N GLY A 50 -10.34 -10.97 0.14
CA GLY A 50 -11.58 -11.02 0.92
C GLY A 50 -12.40 -9.73 0.85
N GLN A 51 -11.73 -8.57 0.83
CA GLN A 51 -12.41 -7.29 0.65
C GLN A 51 -13.09 -7.19 -0.74
N THR A 52 -12.42 -7.61 -1.79
CA THR A 52 -13.00 -7.59 -3.14
C THR A 52 -14.16 -8.57 -3.27
N TRP A 53 -14.06 -9.77 -2.67
CA TRP A 53 -15.16 -10.75 -2.66
C TRP A 53 -16.39 -10.18 -1.95
N TRP A 54 -16.21 -9.59 -0.78
CA TRP A 54 -17.28 -8.92 -0.06
C TRP A 54 -17.93 -7.78 -0.87
N MET A 55 -17.14 -6.95 -1.57
CA MET A 55 -17.68 -5.90 -2.43
C MET A 55 -18.56 -6.44 -3.56
N ILE A 56 -18.19 -7.60 -4.13
CA ILE A 56 -18.96 -8.26 -5.17
C ILE A 56 -20.23 -8.90 -4.59
N ASP A 57 -20.06 -9.66 -3.53
CA ASP A 57 -21.10 -10.57 -3.03
C ASP A 57 -22.14 -9.81 -2.17
N GLU A 58 -21.71 -8.80 -1.37
CA GLU A 58 -22.59 -8.06 -0.46
C GLU A 58 -22.96 -6.65 -0.97
N LEU A 59 -22.04 -5.92 -1.63
CA LEU A 59 -22.35 -4.59 -2.17
C LEU A 59 -22.87 -4.64 -3.62
N GLY A 60 -22.86 -5.83 -4.27
CA GLY A 60 -23.34 -6.00 -5.63
C GLY A 60 -22.48 -5.35 -6.70
N PHE A 61 -21.17 -5.13 -6.45
CA PHE A 61 -20.28 -4.56 -7.45
C PHE A 61 -20.00 -5.60 -8.53
N ASP A 62 -20.56 -5.38 -9.70
CA ASP A 62 -20.32 -6.24 -10.85
C ASP A 62 -18.93 -6.01 -11.47
N GLN A 63 -18.54 -6.93 -12.34
CA GLN A 63 -17.25 -6.87 -13.04
C GLN A 63 -17.11 -5.62 -13.92
N GLN A 64 -18.21 -5.12 -14.47
CA GLN A 64 -18.21 -3.90 -15.28
C GLN A 64 -17.90 -2.68 -14.42
N PHE A 65 -18.56 -2.54 -13.28
CA PHE A 65 -18.32 -1.44 -12.35
C PHE A 65 -16.88 -1.43 -11.83
N LEU A 66 -16.35 -2.60 -11.40
CA LEU A 66 -14.95 -2.73 -10.98
C LEU A 66 -13.96 -2.34 -12.09
N SER A 67 -14.26 -2.69 -13.34
CA SER A 67 -13.44 -2.31 -14.49
C SER A 67 -13.47 -0.80 -14.74
N VAL A 68 -14.63 -0.17 -14.57
CA VAL A 68 -14.77 1.30 -14.69
C VAL A 68 -13.99 2.00 -13.57
N LEU A 69 -14.08 1.54 -12.33
CA LEU A 69 -13.28 2.07 -11.22
C LEU A 69 -11.78 1.97 -11.52
N SER A 70 -11.31 0.83 -12.02
CA SER A 70 -9.91 0.62 -12.40
C SER A 70 -9.46 1.57 -13.52
N LEU A 71 -10.30 1.82 -14.52
CA LEU A 71 -10.03 2.77 -15.60
C LEU A 71 -9.92 4.20 -15.06
N ILE A 72 -10.88 4.62 -14.23
CA ILE A 72 -10.88 5.94 -13.58
C ILE A 72 -9.63 6.09 -12.72
N SER A 73 -9.33 5.08 -11.89
CA SER A 73 -8.14 5.06 -11.04
C SER A 73 -6.85 5.26 -11.84
N SER A 74 -6.71 4.52 -12.95
CA SER A 74 -5.52 4.62 -13.80
C SER A 74 -5.39 6.01 -14.44
N ALA A 75 -6.47 6.57 -14.94
CA ALA A 75 -6.49 7.90 -15.52
C ALA A 75 -6.15 8.98 -14.47
N LEU A 76 -6.79 8.92 -13.30
CA LEU A 76 -6.57 9.88 -12.22
C LEU A 76 -5.18 9.78 -11.60
N ALA A 77 -4.59 8.57 -11.54
CA ALA A 77 -3.20 8.39 -11.13
C ALA A 77 -2.22 9.13 -12.07
N LEU A 78 -2.47 9.12 -13.37
CA LEU A 78 -1.71 9.91 -14.34
C LEU A 78 -1.87 11.42 -14.09
N PHE A 79 -3.10 11.90 -13.92
CA PHE A 79 -3.34 13.30 -13.57
C PHE A 79 -2.70 13.69 -12.24
N GLY A 80 -2.72 12.81 -11.26
CA GLY A 80 -2.07 13.01 -9.96
C GLY A 80 -0.57 13.33 -10.08
N MET A 81 0.14 12.69 -11.02
CA MET A 81 1.56 13.00 -11.27
C MET A 81 1.78 14.46 -11.67
N PHE A 82 0.87 15.05 -12.45
CA PHE A 82 0.98 16.46 -12.83
C PHE A 82 0.58 17.40 -11.69
N ILE A 83 -0.51 17.10 -11.00
CA ILE A 83 -1.03 17.89 -9.88
C ILE A 83 0.00 17.96 -8.74
N PHE A 84 0.54 16.81 -8.35
CA PHE A 84 1.48 16.71 -7.22
C PHE A 84 2.95 16.91 -7.60
N ARG A 85 3.26 17.26 -8.88
CA ARG A 85 4.63 17.40 -9.37
C ARG A 85 5.50 18.30 -8.48
N ARG A 86 4.98 19.47 -8.11
CA ARG A 86 5.69 20.44 -7.27
C ARG A 86 5.86 19.91 -5.85
N PHE A 87 4.83 19.32 -5.27
CA PHE A 87 4.87 18.68 -3.96
C PHE A 87 5.95 17.58 -3.91
N MET A 88 5.96 16.71 -4.92
CA MET A 88 6.96 15.65 -5.04
C MET A 88 8.40 16.17 -5.20
N ALA A 89 8.60 17.33 -5.81
CA ALA A 89 9.92 17.89 -6.04
C ALA A 89 10.47 18.69 -4.84
N GLU A 90 9.59 19.31 -4.05
CA GLU A 90 9.99 20.23 -2.97
C GLU A 90 10.03 19.61 -1.59
N LYS A 91 9.32 18.48 -1.38
CA LYS A 91 9.17 17.86 -0.05
C LYS A 91 10.13 16.69 0.13
N SER A 92 10.60 16.51 1.37
CA SER A 92 11.39 15.33 1.75
C SER A 92 10.57 14.05 1.66
N ILE A 93 11.23 12.92 1.44
CA ILE A 93 10.58 11.60 1.38
C ILE A 93 9.84 11.30 2.67
N ALA A 94 10.43 11.60 3.83
CA ALA A 94 9.76 11.40 5.11
C ALA A 94 8.46 12.22 5.23
N TYR A 95 8.47 13.49 4.74
CA TYR A 95 7.26 14.32 4.75
C TYR A 95 6.18 13.74 3.82
N ILE A 96 6.57 13.31 2.62
CA ILE A 96 5.65 12.68 1.65
C ILE A 96 5.04 11.42 2.25
N VAL A 97 5.83 10.57 2.90
CA VAL A 97 5.35 9.34 3.53
C VAL A 97 4.38 9.66 4.68
N VAL A 98 4.69 10.65 5.55
CA VAL A 98 3.74 11.08 6.59
C VAL A 98 2.43 11.57 5.98
N PHE A 99 2.50 12.45 4.99
CA PHE A 99 1.31 12.98 4.32
C PHE A 99 0.44 11.84 3.72
N LEU A 100 1.07 10.94 2.96
CA LEU A 100 0.36 9.82 2.35
C LEU A 100 -0.20 8.86 3.39
N THR A 101 0.55 8.54 4.45
CA THR A 101 0.07 7.70 5.56
C THR A 101 -1.20 8.27 6.20
N LEU A 102 -1.21 9.58 6.49
CA LEU A 102 -2.38 10.24 7.07
C LEU A 102 -3.58 10.22 6.13
N ILE A 103 -3.38 10.61 4.88
CA ILE A 103 -4.47 10.67 3.89
C ILE A 103 -4.98 9.26 3.54
N SER A 104 -4.09 8.30 3.27
CA SER A 104 -4.52 6.93 2.94
C SER A 104 -5.28 6.30 4.10
N THR A 105 -4.85 6.52 5.36
CA THR A 105 -5.61 6.04 6.52
C THR A 105 -6.99 6.70 6.61
N LEU A 106 -7.09 8.00 6.34
CA LEU A 106 -8.40 8.67 6.31
C LEU A 106 -9.30 8.08 5.22
N LEU A 107 -8.75 7.77 4.05
CA LEU A 107 -9.48 7.20 2.92
C LEU A 107 -9.86 5.71 3.11
N THR A 108 -9.35 5.02 4.13
CA THR A 108 -9.87 3.68 4.47
C THR A 108 -11.19 3.72 5.23
N PHE A 109 -11.56 4.86 5.86
CA PHE A 109 -12.79 4.96 6.65
C PHE A 109 -14.08 4.79 5.83
N PRO A 110 -14.24 5.33 4.61
CA PRO A 110 -15.42 5.08 3.80
C PRO A 110 -15.67 3.59 3.54
N ILE A 111 -14.62 2.84 3.19
CA ILE A 111 -14.72 1.40 2.92
C ILE A 111 -15.07 0.63 4.20
N ILE A 112 -14.39 0.92 5.31
CA ILE A 112 -14.72 0.34 6.61
C ILE A 112 -16.16 0.72 7.01
N GLY A 113 -16.53 1.98 6.80
CA GLY A 113 -17.88 2.46 7.05
C GLY A 113 -18.94 1.71 6.25
N MET A 114 -18.69 1.41 4.98
CA MET A 114 -19.60 0.62 4.14
C MET A 114 -19.81 -0.78 4.71
N TYR A 115 -18.78 -1.41 5.27
CA TYR A 115 -18.91 -2.70 5.95
C TYR A 115 -19.84 -2.63 7.16
N TYR A 116 -19.88 -1.50 7.86
CA TYR A 116 -20.78 -1.24 8.99
C TYR A 116 -22.08 -0.52 8.62
N GLY A 117 -22.48 -0.54 7.34
CA GLY A 117 -23.78 -0.03 6.87
C GLY A 117 -23.81 1.49 6.57
N LEU A 118 -22.67 2.17 6.47
CA LEU A 118 -22.62 3.60 6.12
C LEU A 118 -23.38 3.90 4.82
N HIS A 119 -23.23 3.05 3.80
CA HIS A 119 -23.86 3.20 2.49
C HIS A 119 -25.39 3.09 2.56
N GLU A 120 -25.92 2.27 3.46
CA GLU A 120 -27.37 2.16 3.70
C GLU A 120 -27.92 3.44 4.35
N TRP A 121 -27.21 3.93 5.36
CA TRP A 121 -27.59 5.17 6.04
C TRP A 121 -27.50 6.36 5.08
N THR A 122 -26.42 6.51 4.32
CA THR A 122 -26.27 7.62 3.35
C THR A 122 -27.31 7.54 2.25
N ALA A 123 -27.61 6.36 1.71
CA ALA A 123 -28.67 6.17 0.73
C ALA A 123 -30.06 6.57 1.31
N ALA A 124 -30.36 6.16 2.53
CA ALA A 124 -31.64 6.51 3.18
C ALA A 124 -31.83 8.03 3.33
N VAL A 125 -30.80 8.77 3.75
CA VAL A 125 -30.90 10.24 3.97
C VAL A 125 -30.79 11.04 2.68
N THR A 126 -30.28 10.47 1.60
CA THR A 126 -30.09 11.16 0.29
C THR A 126 -31.10 10.72 -0.77
N GLY A 127 -32.08 9.90 -0.40
CA GLY A 127 -33.07 9.38 -1.36
C GLY A 127 -32.45 8.42 -2.39
N GLY A 128 -31.42 7.64 -1.99
CA GLY A 128 -30.74 6.65 -2.82
C GLY A 128 -29.57 7.18 -3.66
N ILE A 129 -29.22 8.48 -3.54
CA ILE A 129 -28.15 9.06 -4.36
C ILE A 129 -26.77 8.63 -3.88
N VAL A 130 -26.52 8.64 -2.56
CA VAL A 130 -25.23 8.29 -1.98
C VAL A 130 -25.27 6.84 -1.49
N ASP A 131 -25.26 5.93 -2.43
CA ASP A 131 -25.20 4.48 -2.21
C ASP A 131 -23.74 3.95 -2.19
N ALA A 132 -23.56 2.63 -2.11
CA ALA A 132 -22.24 2.00 -2.12
C ALA A 132 -21.44 2.31 -3.40
N HIS A 133 -22.08 2.36 -4.56
CA HIS A 133 -21.42 2.65 -5.84
C HIS A 133 -20.91 4.09 -5.88
N PHE A 134 -21.71 5.04 -5.41
CA PHE A 134 -21.32 6.44 -5.32
C PHE A 134 -20.14 6.63 -4.36
N ILE A 135 -20.17 6.01 -3.18
CA ILE A 135 -19.08 6.08 -2.20
C ILE A 135 -17.80 5.52 -2.80
N ALA A 136 -17.84 4.34 -3.43
CA ALA A 136 -16.67 3.72 -4.06
C ALA A 136 -16.11 4.58 -5.21
N LEU A 137 -16.97 5.24 -5.99
CA LEU A 137 -16.54 6.14 -7.07
C LEU A 137 -15.82 7.38 -6.52
N VAL A 138 -16.37 8.00 -5.49
CA VAL A 138 -15.76 9.19 -4.85
C VAL A 138 -14.45 8.83 -4.16
N ASP A 139 -14.42 7.72 -3.44
CA ASP A 139 -13.21 7.21 -2.79
C ASP A 139 -12.10 6.96 -3.82
N THR A 140 -12.40 6.23 -4.90
CA THR A 140 -11.49 6.03 -6.03
C THR A 140 -11.00 7.34 -6.64
N ALA A 141 -11.89 8.33 -6.79
CA ALA A 141 -11.54 9.62 -7.37
C ALA A 141 -10.58 10.43 -6.49
N ILE A 142 -10.68 10.31 -5.17
CA ILE A 142 -9.83 11.03 -4.23
C ILE A 142 -8.49 10.29 -4.01
N GLU A 143 -8.51 8.96 -3.90
CA GLU A 143 -7.32 8.16 -3.60
C GLU A 143 -6.39 8.03 -4.81
N SER A 144 -6.94 7.82 -6.00
CA SER A 144 -6.15 7.47 -7.19
C SER A 144 -5.08 8.48 -7.58
N PRO A 145 -5.30 9.83 -7.50
CA PRO A 145 -4.26 10.81 -7.77
C PRO A 145 -3.02 10.67 -6.87
N LEU A 146 -3.19 10.08 -5.67
CA LEU A 146 -2.11 9.92 -4.69
C LEU A 146 -1.24 8.69 -4.97
N GLY A 147 -1.71 7.74 -5.77
CA GLY A 147 -1.07 6.44 -5.97
C GLY A 147 0.38 6.49 -6.46
N GLN A 148 0.76 7.53 -7.22
CA GLN A 148 2.12 7.70 -7.75
C GLN A 148 2.99 8.69 -6.96
N VAL A 149 2.41 9.37 -5.97
CA VAL A 149 3.09 10.46 -5.24
C VAL A 149 4.29 9.97 -4.44
N ALA A 150 4.26 8.73 -3.91
CA ALA A 150 5.43 8.16 -3.23
C ALA A 150 6.45 7.56 -4.20
N MET A 151 6.01 6.97 -5.30
CA MET A 151 6.87 6.20 -6.20
C MET A 151 7.87 7.07 -6.96
N ILE A 152 7.43 8.20 -7.49
CA ILE A 152 8.28 9.09 -8.30
C ILE A 152 9.43 9.70 -7.48
N PRO A 153 9.21 10.33 -6.30
CA PRO A 153 10.29 10.84 -5.47
C PRO A 153 11.26 9.73 -5.02
N MET A 154 10.75 8.54 -4.74
CA MET A 154 11.58 7.39 -4.37
C MET A 154 12.53 7.00 -5.50
N LEU A 155 12.05 6.88 -6.74
CA LEU A 155 12.91 6.55 -7.88
C LEU A 155 13.92 7.66 -8.18
N ALA A 156 13.50 8.93 -8.09
CA ALA A 156 14.38 10.08 -8.24
C ALA A 156 15.46 10.11 -7.15
N TRP A 157 15.08 9.84 -5.89
CA TRP A 157 16.03 9.74 -4.79
C TRP A 157 17.07 8.63 -5.03
N ILE A 158 16.66 7.43 -5.45
CA ILE A 158 17.57 6.33 -5.78
C ILE A 158 18.56 6.77 -6.86
N ALA A 159 18.07 7.38 -7.94
CA ALA A 159 18.91 7.83 -9.06
C ALA A 159 19.92 8.93 -8.64
N ASN A 160 19.49 9.85 -7.79
CA ASN A 160 20.32 10.98 -7.32
C ASN A 160 21.33 10.57 -6.24
N SER A 161 21.03 9.55 -5.45
CA SER A 161 21.92 9.03 -4.39
C SER A 161 23.06 8.17 -4.93
N ALA A 162 23.02 7.79 -6.21
CA ALA A 162 23.97 6.88 -6.80
C ALA A 162 25.30 7.57 -7.15
N PRO A 163 26.47 7.01 -6.73
CA PRO A 163 27.79 7.46 -7.18
C PRO A 163 27.90 7.40 -8.70
N ALA A 164 28.54 8.43 -9.32
CA ALA A 164 28.60 8.59 -10.78
C ALA A 164 29.08 7.31 -11.54
N LYS A 165 30.04 6.60 -10.97
CA LYS A 165 30.62 5.37 -11.58
C LYS A 165 29.80 4.10 -11.37
N LEU A 166 28.79 4.12 -10.47
CA LEU A 166 28.02 2.95 -10.07
C LEU A 166 26.50 3.12 -10.24
N LYS A 167 26.07 4.14 -10.99
CA LYS A 167 24.64 4.51 -11.10
C LYS A 167 23.72 3.32 -11.44
N ALA A 168 24.08 2.54 -12.46
CA ALA A 168 23.25 1.41 -12.89
C ALA A 168 23.16 0.31 -11.81
N THR A 169 24.29 -0.09 -11.24
CA THR A 169 24.33 -1.11 -10.17
C THR A 169 23.60 -0.63 -8.91
N PHE A 170 23.83 0.61 -8.52
CA PHE A 170 23.17 1.20 -7.36
C PHE A 170 21.66 1.25 -7.54
N PHE A 171 21.19 1.73 -8.69
CA PHE A 171 19.77 1.76 -9.02
C PHE A 171 19.14 0.37 -8.99
N ALA A 172 19.79 -0.62 -9.63
CA ALA A 172 19.28 -1.99 -9.68
C ALA A 172 19.15 -2.61 -8.28
N VAL A 173 20.15 -2.45 -7.42
CA VAL A 173 20.14 -3.00 -6.05
C VAL A 173 19.07 -2.29 -5.19
N MET A 174 18.99 -0.96 -5.25
CA MET A 174 18.00 -0.22 -4.46
C MET A 174 16.57 -0.44 -4.97
N ALA A 175 16.36 -0.55 -6.28
CA ALA A 175 15.07 -0.90 -6.83
C ALA A 175 14.66 -2.34 -6.42
N SER A 176 15.59 -3.29 -6.42
CA SER A 176 15.34 -4.64 -5.91
C SER A 176 14.95 -4.64 -4.44
N PHE A 177 15.61 -3.84 -3.62
CA PHE A 177 15.26 -3.69 -2.19
C PHE A 177 13.84 -3.13 -2.00
N THR A 178 13.48 -2.09 -2.74
CA THR A 178 12.15 -1.51 -2.65
C THR A 178 11.06 -2.43 -3.21
N ASN A 179 11.38 -3.30 -4.17
CA ASN A 179 10.47 -4.33 -4.67
C ASN A 179 10.31 -5.49 -3.69
N LEU A 180 11.35 -5.84 -2.92
CA LEU A 180 11.23 -6.80 -1.82
C LEU A 180 10.26 -6.32 -0.73
N ALA A 181 10.08 -5.02 -0.54
CA ALA A 181 9.06 -4.49 0.34
C ALA A 181 7.64 -4.89 -0.09
N LEU A 182 7.37 -4.97 -1.40
CA LEU A 182 6.07 -5.48 -1.91
C LEU A 182 5.89 -6.98 -1.61
N SER A 183 6.98 -7.76 -1.67
CA SER A 183 6.94 -9.17 -1.25
C SER A 183 6.69 -9.30 0.25
N ALA A 184 7.26 -8.40 1.07
CA ALA A 184 6.96 -8.31 2.50
C ALA A 184 5.49 -7.93 2.73
N SER A 185 4.93 -6.98 1.98
CA SER A 185 3.51 -6.63 2.00
C SER A 185 2.62 -7.85 1.71
N THR A 186 2.95 -8.62 0.67
CA THR A 186 2.22 -9.86 0.32
C THR A 186 2.28 -10.90 1.45
N LEU A 187 3.44 -11.08 2.07
CA LEU A 187 3.58 -11.96 3.23
C LEU A 187 2.79 -11.43 4.44
N GLY A 188 2.86 -10.13 4.72
CA GLY A 188 2.08 -9.49 5.77
C GLY A 188 0.58 -9.69 5.55
N THR A 189 0.09 -9.47 4.33
CA THR A 189 -1.30 -9.74 3.92
C THR A 189 -1.68 -11.19 4.17
N LYS A 190 -0.83 -12.15 3.80
CA LYS A 190 -1.05 -13.58 4.07
C LYS A 190 -1.22 -13.84 5.56
N TYR A 191 -0.33 -13.32 6.42
CA TYR A 191 -0.39 -13.57 7.86
C TYR A 191 -1.60 -12.90 8.52
N VAL A 192 -1.95 -11.67 8.14
CA VAL A 192 -3.15 -11.02 8.67
C VAL A 192 -4.41 -11.78 8.25
N ASN A 193 -4.46 -12.31 7.02
CA ASN A 193 -5.57 -13.16 6.55
C ASN A 193 -5.56 -14.60 7.13
N GLN A 194 -4.47 -15.05 7.74
CA GLN A 194 -4.47 -16.29 8.53
C GLN A 194 -5.02 -16.06 9.94
N PHE A 195 -4.89 -14.85 10.46
CA PHE A 195 -5.42 -14.46 11.76
C PHE A 195 -6.93 -14.16 11.69
N TYR A 196 -7.35 -13.44 10.64
CA TYR A 196 -8.75 -13.15 10.35
C TYR A 196 -9.20 -13.98 9.15
N THR A 197 -10.11 -14.92 9.38
CA THR A 197 -10.57 -15.84 8.33
C THR A 197 -11.72 -15.21 7.56
N VAL A 198 -11.47 -14.92 6.28
CA VAL A 198 -12.51 -14.44 5.34
C VAL A 198 -12.61 -15.44 4.21
N THR A 199 -13.79 -16.01 4.00
CA THR A 199 -14.05 -17.03 2.97
C THR A 199 -15.10 -16.55 1.98
N ARG A 200 -14.94 -16.96 0.71
CA ARG A 200 -15.98 -16.85 -0.32
C ARG A 200 -16.66 -18.20 -0.49
N GLU A 201 -17.92 -18.19 -0.90
CA GLU A 201 -18.62 -19.42 -1.22
C GLU A 201 -17.90 -20.21 -2.32
N VAL A 202 -17.70 -21.50 -2.04
CA VAL A 202 -17.17 -22.46 -3.01
C VAL A 202 -18.18 -23.59 -3.16
N THR A 203 -18.67 -23.77 -4.37
CA THR A 203 -19.58 -24.87 -4.73
C THR A 203 -18.83 -25.95 -5.50
N ASP A 204 -19.14 -27.20 -5.21
CA ASP A 204 -18.69 -28.33 -6.00
C ASP A 204 -19.33 -28.30 -7.39
N ARG A 205 -18.52 -28.47 -8.45
CA ARG A 205 -18.96 -28.32 -9.84
C ARG A 205 -19.90 -29.46 -10.29
N ASP A 206 -19.76 -30.64 -9.71
CA ASP A 206 -20.50 -31.83 -10.14
C ASP A 206 -21.81 -31.96 -9.35
N THR A 207 -21.79 -31.61 -8.07
CA THR A 207 -22.93 -31.80 -7.16
C THR A 207 -23.70 -30.49 -6.89
N ALA A 208 -23.15 -29.33 -7.26
CA ALA A 208 -23.65 -28.01 -6.89
C ALA A 208 -23.79 -27.81 -5.35
N ALA A 209 -23.20 -28.68 -4.53
CA ALA A 209 -23.21 -28.55 -3.09
C ALA A 209 -22.20 -27.46 -2.64
N VAL A 210 -22.59 -26.63 -1.67
CA VAL A 210 -21.69 -25.66 -1.05
C VAL A 210 -20.68 -26.42 -0.18
N THR A 211 -19.40 -26.35 -0.56
CA THR A 211 -18.29 -26.98 0.15
C THR A 211 -17.63 -26.05 1.17
N VAL A 212 -17.62 -24.73 0.88
CA VAL A 212 -17.18 -23.67 1.80
C VAL A 212 -18.24 -22.58 1.76
N PRO A 213 -18.87 -22.22 2.88
CA PRO A 213 -19.80 -21.08 2.90
C PRO A 213 -19.03 -19.74 2.83
N ALA A 214 -19.68 -18.70 2.31
CA ALA A 214 -19.19 -17.35 2.43
C ALA A 214 -19.23 -16.92 3.90
N ASP A 215 -18.13 -16.35 4.38
CA ASP A 215 -18.04 -15.74 5.72
C ASP A 215 -17.19 -14.48 5.67
N TYR A 216 -17.83 -13.34 5.88
CA TYR A 216 -17.21 -12.01 5.93
C TYR A 216 -17.24 -11.42 7.35
N SER A 217 -17.59 -12.19 8.38
CA SER A 217 -17.79 -11.70 9.74
C SER A 217 -16.53 -11.05 10.35
N GLU A 218 -15.35 -11.54 10.00
CA GLU A 218 -14.06 -11.00 10.49
C GLU A 218 -13.46 -9.92 9.59
N LEU A 219 -14.06 -9.63 8.42
CA LEU A 219 -13.51 -8.66 7.46
C LEU A 219 -13.40 -7.25 8.05
N GLY A 220 -14.36 -6.83 8.86
CA GLY A 220 -14.31 -5.51 9.52
C GLY A 220 -13.07 -5.36 10.40
N TRP A 221 -12.79 -6.35 11.24
CA TRP A 221 -11.59 -6.37 12.08
C TRP A 221 -10.30 -6.48 11.29
N LEU A 222 -10.31 -7.28 10.21
CA LEU A 222 -9.20 -7.35 9.27
C LEU A 222 -8.86 -5.97 8.70
N MET A 223 -9.85 -5.24 8.18
CA MET A 223 -9.66 -3.90 7.60
C MET A 223 -9.18 -2.89 8.64
N ILE A 224 -9.75 -2.89 9.85
CA ILE A 224 -9.33 -2.01 10.96
C ILE A 224 -7.88 -2.31 11.35
N THR A 225 -7.50 -3.58 11.47
CA THR A 225 -6.12 -3.98 11.80
C THR A 225 -5.13 -3.53 10.73
N VAL A 226 -5.47 -3.74 9.45
CA VAL A 226 -4.64 -3.27 8.32
C VAL A 226 -4.51 -1.75 8.34
N ALA A 227 -5.60 -1.00 8.56
CA ALA A 227 -5.56 0.45 8.66
C ALA A 227 -4.67 0.92 9.83
N ALA A 228 -4.78 0.28 10.99
CA ALA A 228 -3.94 0.59 12.16
C ALA A 228 -2.44 0.32 11.89
N LEU A 229 -2.10 -0.79 11.23
CA LEU A 229 -0.71 -1.11 10.84
C LEU A 229 -0.19 -0.11 9.81
N THR A 230 -0.99 0.21 8.79
CA THR A 230 -0.63 1.17 7.73
C THR A 230 -0.43 2.58 8.28
N PHE A 231 -1.18 2.95 9.31
CA PHE A 231 -0.99 4.20 10.02
C PHE A 231 0.25 4.18 10.93
N ALA A 232 0.35 3.18 11.81
CA ALA A 232 1.32 3.20 12.91
C ALA A 232 2.75 2.91 12.44
N LEU A 233 2.98 1.88 11.61
CA LEU A 233 4.33 1.42 11.31
C LEU A 233 5.18 2.42 10.52
N PRO A 234 4.68 3.12 9.48
CA PRO A 234 5.46 4.14 8.80
C PRO A 234 5.82 5.33 9.72
N LEU A 235 4.89 5.75 10.59
CA LEU A 235 5.14 6.83 11.53
C LEU A 235 6.17 6.43 12.58
N ILE A 236 6.09 5.22 13.12
CA ILE A 236 7.08 4.65 14.04
C ILE A 236 8.45 4.58 13.36
N ALA A 237 8.52 4.12 12.11
CA ALA A 237 9.78 4.07 11.37
C ALA A 237 10.43 5.45 11.22
N ILE A 238 9.64 6.47 10.88
CA ILE A 238 10.13 7.86 10.77
C ILE A 238 10.61 8.37 12.11
N LEU A 239 9.89 8.11 13.20
CA LEU A 239 10.29 8.49 14.55
C LEU A 239 11.61 7.81 14.94
N LEU A 240 11.75 6.50 14.70
CA LEU A 240 12.97 5.75 14.98
C LEU A 240 14.17 6.29 14.17
N VAL A 241 13.99 6.59 12.89
CA VAL A 241 15.03 7.21 12.06
C VAL A 241 15.43 8.59 12.62
N LYS A 242 14.47 9.42 13.06
CA LYS A 242 14.75 10.72 13.67
C LYS A 242 15.46 10.63 15.03
N MET A 243 15.18 9.58 15.82
CA MET A 243 15.81 9.36 17.13
C MET A 243 17.21 8.77 17.04
N THR A 244 17.58 8.20 15.90
CA THR A 244 18.90 7.64 15.63
C THR A 244 19.82 8.66 14.94
N ARG A 245 21.07 8.26 14.66
CA ARG A 245 21.98 9.08 13.82
C ARG A 245 21.65 9.02 12.33
N LEU A 246 20.64 8.22 11.96
CA LEU A 246 20.15 8.13 10.59
C LEU A 246 19.36 9.40 10.24
N ARG A 247 19.35 9.75 8.97
CA ARG A 247 18.60 10.89 8.43
C ARG A 247 17.76 10.41 7.23
N SER A 248 16.75 11.18 6.88
CA SER A 248 16.00 10.97 5.62
C SER A 248 16.31 12.07 4.62
N ALA A 249 16.26 11.72 3.34
CA ALA A 249 16.35 12.67 2.23
C ALA A 249 15.06 13.51 2.12
#